data_e816a8bba7e04f8682b97a95c643843b
#
_entry.id   e816a8bba7e04f8682b97a95c643843b
#
_cell.length_a   1.000
_cell.length_b   1.000
_cell.length_c   1.000
_cell.angle_alpha   90.00
_cell.angle_beta   90.00
_cell.angle_gamma   90.00
#
_symmetry.space_group_name_H-M   'P 1'
#
loop_
_entity.id
_entity.type
_entity.pdbx_description
1 polymer ?
#
loop_
_entity_poly.entity_id
_entity_poly.type
_entity_poly.pdbx_seq_one_letter_code
_entity_poly.pdbx_strand_id
1 'polypeptide(L)'
;VPGVCGLGAAGAFLSGLECGFMGGTRGSVVGEKVSMAFENAARRGIPAVAVVSGGGVRIQEGVLSLMQMAKTVTAANRLRDEEVPFVVVLANPSTGQAYASFANLADVILAEPGCLMGLAPLRTLREVSKMPLPLDAHTAEAHVGHGLLDNVVDRENLRLRISSLLEILTSHKHGKSNHKHLLKSGPVECEAVEPWEAVTAARNSERPLAIAYFRSMMDPFIELRGDRLNSDDRSIIAGLGFMDGQPMA
;
A
#
# COMPACT_ATOMS: atom_id res chain seq x y z
N VAL A 1 7.30 20.24 2.94
CA VAL A 1 8.76 20.09 2.97
C VAL A 1 9.04 18.64 3.30
N PRO A 2 9.77 17.90 2.46
CA PRO A 2 10.16 16.56 2.81
C PRO A 2 11.10 16.58 4.01
N GLY A 3 10.85 15.70 4.97
CA GLY A 3 11.61 15.59 6.20
C GLY A 3 11.67 14.16 6.70
N VAL A 4 12.70 13.84 7.48
CA VAL A 4 12.76 12.56 8.20
C VAL A 4 11.91 12.69 9.45
N CYS A 5 10.96 11.79 9.63
CA CYS A 5 10.16 11.67 10.86
C CYS A 5 10.28 10.27 11.44
N GLY A 6 10.10 10.14 12.74
CA GLY A 6 9.98 8.85 13.41
C GLY A 6 8.56 8.32 13.26
N LEU A 7 8.41 7.15 12.67
CA LEU A 7 7.18 6.38 12.61
C LEU A 7 7.43 5.04 13.32
N GLY A 8 7.05 4.96 14.59
CA GLY A 8 7.41 3.81 15.43
C GLY A 8 8.92 3.74 15.67
N ALA A 9 9.49 2.56 15.56
CA ALA A 9 10.93 2.30 15.69
C ALA A 9 11.72 2.66 14.43
N ALA A 10 11.05 2.80 13.27
CA ALA A 10 11.67 3.13 11.99
C ALA A 10 11.60 4.63 11.70
N GLY A 11 12.69 5.21 11.21
CA GLY A 11 12.68 6.52 10.59
C GLY A 11 12.16 6.41 9.16
N ALA A 12 11.38 7.40 8.68
CA ALA A 12 10.91 7.43 7.31
C ALA A 12 11.05 8.84 6.72
N PHE A 13 11.31 8.91 5.40
CA PHE A 13 11.15 10.15 4.65
C PHE A 13 9.68 10.40 4.36
N LEU A 14 9.13 11.47 4.89
CA LEU A 14 7.74 11.85 4.68
C LEU A 14 7.64 12.94 3.62
N SER A 15 6.84 12.69 2.59
CA SER A 15 6.45 13.68 1.59
C SER A 15 4.92 13.83 1.59
N GLY A 16 4.43 15.05 1.64
CA GLY A 16 2.98 15.35 1.60
C GLY A 16 2.64 16.31 0.48
N LEU A 17 1.56 16.01 -0.25
CA LEU A 17 0.92 16.92 -1.19
C LEU A 17 -0.37 17.43 -0.54
N GLU A 18 -0.64 18.73 -0.68
CA GLU A 18 -1.75 19.41 -0.03
C GLU A 18 -2.72 19.97 -1.08
N CYS A 19 -3.96 19.49 -1.05
CA CYS A 19 -5.01 19.93 -1.99
C CYS A 19 -5.47 21.36 -1.73
N GLY A 20 -5.38 21.87 -0.51
CA GLY A 20 -5.77 23.22 -0.15
C GLY A 20 -4.99 24.32 -0.88
N PHE A 21 -3.77 24.01 -1.35
CA PHE A 21 -2.98 24.95 -2.14
C PHE A 21 -3.09 24.66 -3.64
N MET A 22 -3.71 25.55 -4.39
CA MET A 22 -3.89 25.45 -5.84
C MET A 22 -4.49 24.10 -6.31
N GLY A 23 -5.42 23.52 -5.53
CA GLY A 23 -6.03 22.24 -5.83
C GLY A 23 -5.05 21.05 -5.77
N GLY A 24 -3.93 21.18 -5.09
CA GLY A 24 -2.88 20.16 -5.07
C GLY A 24 -2.23 19.90 -6.43
N THR A 25 -2.35 20.86 -7.37
CA THR A 25 -1.75 20.72 -8.71
C THR A 25 -0.23 20.74 -8.63
N ARG A 26 0.39 19.92 -9.49
CA ARG A 26 1.83 19.73 -9.50
C ARG A 26 2.51 20.54 -10.57
N GLY A 27 3.49 21.35 -10.15
CA GLY A 27 4.41 22.08 -10.99
C GLY A 27 5.85 21.64 -10.75
N SER A 28 6.79 22.33 -11.37
CA SER A 28 8.23 22.03 -11.34
C SER A 28 8.80 21.93 -9.93
N VAL A 29 8.45 22.85 -9.04
CA VAL A 29 8.94 22.87 -7.64
C VAL A 29 8.40 21.68 -6.84
N VAL A 30 7.17 21.27 -7.08
CA VAL A 30 6.59 20.09 -6.40
C VAL A 30 7.31 18.83 -6.85
N GLY A 31 7.48 18.65 -8.18
CA GLY A 31 8.20 17.52 -8.72
C GLY A 31 9.64 17.44 -8.23
N GLU A 32 10.35 18.60 -8.17
CA GLU A 32 11.71 18.67 -7.60
C GLU A 32 11.74 18.18 -6.16
N LYS A 33 10.87 18.71 -5.30
CA LYS A 33 10.83 18.33 -3.88
C LYS A 33 10.54 16.84 -3.67
N VAL A 34 9.61 16.28 -4.45
CA VAL A 34 9.30 14.84 -4.39
C VAL A 34 10.49 14.02 -4.84
N SER A 35 11.12 14.37 -5.96
CA SER A 35 12.30 13.66 -6.47
C SER A 35 13.45 13.71 -5.48
N MET A 36 13.76 14.88 -4.92
CA MET A 36 14.79 15.03 -3.88
C MET A 36 14.49 14.19 -2.64
N ALA A 37 13.22 14.08 -2.24
CA ALA A 37 12.85 13.23 -1.09
C ALA A 37 13.16 11.76 -1.38
N PHE A 38 12.76 11.26 -2.55
CA PHE A 38 12.99 9.87 -2.94
C PHE A 38 14.47 9.56 -3.14
N GLU A 39 15.22 10.45 -3.80
CA GLU A 39 16.66 10.29 -3.96
C GLU A 39 17.43 10.32 -2.62
N ASN A 40 16.99 11.14 -1.67
CA ASN A 40 17.58 11.15 -0.33
C ASN A 40 17.23 9.90 0.46
N ALA A 41 15.98 9.40 0.33
CA ALA A 41 15.55 8.15 0.93
C ALA A 41 16.39 6.97 0.40
N ALA A 42 16.51 6.85 -0.92
CA ALA A 42 17.34 5.84 -1.59
C ALA A 42 18.78 5.87 -1.11
N ARG A 43 19.45 7.05 -1.19
CA ARG A 43 20.85 7.20 -0.75
C ARG A 43 21.11 6.84 0.71
N ARG A 44 20.11 7.03 1.58
CA ARG A 44 20.25 6.75 3.01
C ARG A 44 19.73 5.37 3.42
N GLY A 45 19.09 4.63 2.50
CA GLY A 45 18.44 3.37 2.79
C GLY A 45 17.30 3.51 3.80
N ILE A 46 16.63 4.69 3.84
CA ILE A 46 15.53 4.99 4.76
C ILE A 46 14.22 4.89 4.00
N PRO A 47 13.21 4.14 4.50
CA PRO A 47 11.92 4.02 3.85
C PRO A 47 11.28 5.36 3.47
N ALA A 48 10.56 5.38 2.34
CA ALA A 48 9.81 6.55 1.89
C ALA A 48 8.31 6.35 2.15
N VAL A 49 7.65 7.40 2.65
CA VAL A 49 6.20 7.45 2.79
C VAL A 49 5.70 8.72 2.09
N ALA A 50 4.76 8.58 1.16
CA ALA A 50 4.14 9.72 0.52
C ALA A 50 2.65 9.78 0.82
N VAL A 51 2.19 10.89 1.37
CA VAL A 51 0.77 11.20 1.50
C VAL A 51 0.36 12.08 0.33
N VAL A 52 -0.55 11.58 -0.48
CA VAL A 52 -0.96 12.22 -1.73
C VAL A 52 -2.38 12.76 -1.56
N SER A 53 -2.55 14.08 -1.71
CA SER A 53 -3.85 14.72 -1.82
C SER A 53 -3.74 15.81 -2.88
N GLY A 54 -4.45 15.65 -3.99
CA GLY A 54 -4.43 16.67 -5.01
C GLY A 54 -4.85 16.24 -6.39
N GLY A 55 -4.83 17.23 -7.26
CA GLY A 55 -5.24 17.09 -8.64
C GLY A 55 -4.09 16.83 -9.61
N GLY A 56 -4.30 17.28 -10.84
CA GLY A 56 -3.42 17.00 -11.95
C GLY A 56 -2.25 17.97 -12.12
N VAL A 57 -1.99 18.24 -13.37
CA VAL A 57 -0.93 19.12 -13.86
C VAL A 57 -1.24 20.57 -13.53
N ARG A 58 -0.25 21.34 -13.11
CA ARG A 58 -0.36 22.80 -12.99
C ARG A 58 -0.25 23.43 -14.39
N ILE A 59 -1.39 23.74 -14.98
CA ILE A 59 -1.48 24.20 -16.37
C ILE A 59 -0.71 25.51 -16.61
N GLN A 60 -0.55 26.34 -15.59
CA GLN A 60 0.19 27.61 -15.66
C GLN A 60 1.69 27.41 -15.96
N GLU A 61 2.24 26.25 -15.64
CA GLU A 61 3.64 25.91 -15.92
C GLU A 61 3.82 25.12 -17.23
N GLY A 62 2.74 24.84 -17.95
CA GLY A 62 2.77 24.19 -19.26
C GLY A 62 3.48 22.83 -19.25
N VAL A 63 4.34 22.61 -20.23
CA VAL A 63 5.07 21.35 -20.44
C VAL A 63 6.00 21.00 -19.27
N LEU A 64 6.52 21.98 -18.54
CA LEU A 64 7.38 21.73 -17.37
C LEU A 64 6.64 20.94 -16.29
N SER A 65 5.36 21.23 -16.11
CA SER A 65 4.51 20.50 -15.18
C SER A 65 4.28 19.03 -15.62
N LEU A 66 4.11 18.79 -16.92
CA LEU A 66 3.99 17.43 -17.46
C LEU A 66 5.27 16.61 -17.26
N MET A 67 6.43 17.21 -17.47
CA MET A 67 7.72 16.56 -17.31
C MET A 67 7.98 16.09 -15.86
N GLN A 68 7.25 16.62 -14.87
CA GLN A 68 7.39 16.16 -13.49
C GLN A 68 6.90 14.72 -13.28
N MET A 69 6.05 14.19 -14.17
CA MET A 69 5.70 12.77 -14.12
C MET A 69 6.93 11.89 -14.33
N ALA A 70 7.63 12.09 -15.43
CA ALA A 70 8.83 11.32 -15.74
C ALA A 70 9.90 11.47 -14.64
N LYS A 71 10.11 12.70 -14.15
CA LYS A 71 11.08 12.99 -13.10
C LYS A 71 10.79 12.25 -11.80
N THR A 72 9.56 12.31 -11.31
CA THR A 72 9.18 11.66 -10.06
C THR A 72 9.14 10.14 -10.18
N VAL A 73 8.77 9.60 -11.35
CA VAL A 73 8.85 8.16 -11.65
C VAL A 73 10.30 7.66 -11.62
N THR A 74 11.21 8.39 -12.26
CA THR A 74 12.65 8.05 -12.24
C THR A 74 13.20 8.02 -10.82
N ALA A 75 12.82 9.01 -10.00
CA ALA A 75 13.24 9.05 -8.61
C ALA A 75 12.62 7.92 -7.76
N ALA A 76 11.36 7.54 -8.01
CA ALA A 76 10.71 6.42 -7.35
C ALA A 76 11.36 5.08 -7.74
N ASN A 77 11.75 4.89 -9.00
CA ASN A 77 12.45 3.68 -9.43
C ASN A 77 13.80 3.49 -8.71
N ARG A 78 14.49 4.59 -8.35
CA ARG A 78 15.71 4.48 -7.52
C ARG A 78 15.46 3.87 -6.15
N LEU A 79 14.28 4.09 -5.54
CA LEU A 79 13.92 3.40 -4.29
C LEU A 79 13.88 1.90 -4.49
N ARG A 80 13.29 1.43 -5.60
CA ARG A 80 13.25 0.01 -5.96
C ARG A 80 14.64 -0.55 -6.23
N ASP A 81 15.47 0.15 -7.00
CA ASP A 81 16.82 -0.29 -7.34
C ASP A 81 17.71 -0.45 -6.10
N GLU A 82 17.49 0.38 -5.07
CA GLU A 82 18.18 0.35 -3.79
C GLU A 82 17.46 -0.49 -2.71
N GLU A 83 16.41 -1.21 -3.09
CA GLU A 83 15.58 -2.04 -2.19
C GLU A 83 15.09 -1.26 -0.96
N VAL A 84 14.68 -0.01 -1.15
CA VAL A 84 14.16 0.87 -0.11
C VAL A 84 12.65 0.86 -0.15
N PRO A 85 11.96 0.44 0.93
CA PRO A 85 10.51 0.36 0.98
C PRO A 85 9.83 1.71 0.71
N PHE A 86 8.80 1.67 -0.12
CA PHE A 86 8.01 2.84 -0.49
C PHE A 86 6.51 2.60 -0.26
N VAL A 87 5.92 3.36 0.65
CA VAL A 87 4.49 3.31 1.00
C VAL A 87 3.80 4.59 0.57
N VAL A 88 2.64 4.47 -0.06
CA VAL A 88 1.80 5.61 -0.43
C VAL A 88 0.48 5.57 0.31
N VAL A 89 0.03 6.73 0.76
CA VAL A 89 -1.31 6.96 1.29
C VAL A 89 -2.04 7.93 0.38
N LEU A 90 -3.15 7.50 -0.18
CA LEU A 90 -4.02 8.31 -1.02
C LEU A 90 -5.11 8.94 -0.15
N ALA A 91 -4.99 10.25 0.09
CA ALA A 91 -5.99 11.05 0.79
C ALA A 91 -6.91 11.74 -0.24
N ASN A 92 -8.12 12.09 0.18
CA ASN A 92 -9.14 12.63 -0.70
C ASN A 92 -8.90 14.11 -1.08
N PRO A 93 -8.91 14.46 -2.41
CA PRO A 93 -8.87 13.60 -3.59
C PRO A 93 -7.44 13.24 -4.00
N SER A 94 -7.24 12.12 -4.68
CA SER A 94 -5.96 11.70 -5.25
C SER A 94 -6.11 11.36 -6.72
N THR A 95 -6.19 12.38 -7.57
CA THR A 95 -6.48 12.21 -8.99
C THR A 95 -5.37 12.77 -9.89
N GLY A 96 -5.38 12.34 -11.15
CA GLY A 96 -4.53 12.88 -12.19
C GLY A 96 -3.06 12.51 -12.05
N GLN A 97 -2.18 13.48 -12.20
CA GLN A 97 -0.75 13.29 -12.34
C GLN A 97 -0.08 12.53 -11.17
N ALA A 98 -0.52 12.77 -9.92
CA ALA A 98 0.05 12.09 -8.76
C ALA A 98 -0.25 10.59 -8.80
N TYR A 99 -1.52 10.26 -8.99
CA TYR A 99 -1.99 8.89 -9.11
C TYR A 99 -1.36 8.19 -10.32
N ALA A 100 -1.35 8.85 -11.48
CA ALA A 100 -0.85 8.29 -12.73
C ALA A 100 0.69 8.18 -12.83
N SER A 101 1.43 8.57 -11.80
CA SER A 101 2.89 8.53 -11.81
C SER A 101 3.44 7.74 -10.62
N PHE A 102 4.20 8.39 -9.75
CA PHE A 102 4.93 7.71 -8.68
C PHE A 102 4.06 6.99 -7.65
N ALA A 103 2.80 7.42 -7.45
CA ALA A 103 1.95 6.79 -6.43
C ALA A 103 1.67 5.31 -6.73
N ASN A 104 1.48 4.96 -8.01
CA ASN A 104 1.25 3.58 -8.43
C ASN A 104 2.52 2.71 -8.46
N LEU A 105 3.70 3.29 -8.19
CA LEU A 105 4.97 2.57 -8.12
C LEU A 105 5.35 2.17 -6.69
N ALA A 106 4.53 2.52 -5.71
CA ALA A 106 4.76 2.15 -4.32
C ALA A 106 4.62 0.64 -4.10
N ASP A 107 5.39 0.10 -3.16
CA ASP A 107 5.29 -1.30 -2.74
C ASP A 107 3.94 -1.57 -2.08
N VAL A 108 3.46 -0.62 -1.27
CA VAL A 108 2.13 -0.67 -0.64
C VAL A 108 1.39 0.64 -0.86
N ILE A 109 0.14 0.54 -1.34
CA ILE A 109 -0.75 1.68 -1.56
C ILE A 109 -1.96 1.54 -0.63
N LEU A 110 -2.09 2.49 0.27
CA LEU A 110 -3.23 2.64 1.16
C LEU A 110 -4.10 3.82 0.70
N ALA A 111 -5.39 3.78 0.98
CA ALA A 111 -6.27 4.93 0.79
C ALA A 111 -7.15 5.18 2.00
N GLU A 112 -7.62 6.42 2.16
CA GLU A 112 -8.66 6.75 3.12
C GLU A 112 -10.03 6.30 2.58
N PRO A 113 -10.99 5.95 3.47
CA PRO A 113 -12.35 5.61 3.06
C PRO A 113 -12.99 6.73 2.23
N GLY A 114 -13.67 6.36 1.16
CA GLY A 114 -14.33 7.30 0.25
C GLY A 114 -13.39 8.20 -0.54
N CYS A 115 -12.09 7.96 -0.52
CA CYS A 115 -11.12 8.72 -1.29
C CYS A 115 -11.43 8.63 -2.78
N LEU A 116 -11.54 9.78 -3.44
CA LEU A 116 -11.67 9.87 -4.90
C LEU A 116 -10.28 9.76 -5.52
N MET A 117 -10.06 8.71 -6.31
CA MET A 117 -8.78 8.42 -6.92
C MET A 117 -8.92 7.98 -8.38
N GLY A 118 -7.90 8.21 -9.18
CA GLY A 118 -7.92 7.80 -10.58
C GLY A 118 -7.08 8.67 -11.50
N LEU A 119 -6.93 8.21 -12.75
CA LEU A 119 -6.12 8.88 -13.77
C LEU A 119 -6.66 10.29 -14.11
N ALA A 120 -7.96 10.42 -14.24
CA ALA A 120 -8.61 11.69 -14.58
C ALA A 120 -9.70 12.03 -13.56
N PRO A 121 -9.96 13.32 -13.29
CA PRO A 121 -11.07 13.73 -12.46
C PRO A 121 -12.41 13.20 -13.01
N LEU A 122 -13.32 12.80 -12.12
CA LEU A 122 -14.67 12.32 -12.49
C LEU A 122 -15.41 13.26 -13.43
N ARG A 123 -15.24 14.57 -13.24
CA ARG A 123 -15.86 15.58 -14.11
C ARG A 123 -15.42 15.39 -15.57
N THR A 124 -14.13 15.28 -15.81
CA THR A 124 -13.56 15.07 -17.14
C THR A 124 -14.04 13.76 -17.76
N LEU A 125 -14.08 12.68 -16.97
CA LEU A 125 -14.57 11.41 -17.47
C LEU A 125 -16.04 11.44 -17.83
N ARG A 126 -16.89 12.12 -17.07
CA ARG A 126 -18.32 12.29 -17.38
C ARG A 126 -18.54 13.09 -18.66
N GLU A 127 -17.67 14.07 -18.95
CA GLU A 127 -17.74 14.88 -20.18
C GLU A 127 -17.30 14.08 -21.42
N VAL A 128 -16.33 13.16 -21.26
CA VAL A 128 -15.75 12.42 -22.39
C VAL A 128 -16.42 11.05 -22.59
N SER A 129 -16.92 10.43 -21.53
CA SER A 129 -17.54 9.11 -21.61
C SER A 129 -18.90 9.17 -22.31
N LYS A 130 -19.08 8.29 -23.29
CA LYS A 130 -20.38 8.09 -23.96
C LYS A 130 -21.34 7.23 -23.14
N MET A 131 -20.86 6.57 -22.11
CA MET A 131 -21.62 5.69 -21.23
C MET A 131 -21.71 6.30 -19.82
N PRO A 132 -22.81 6.07 -19.10
CA PRO A 132 -22.91 6.49 -17.71
C PRO A 132 -21.84 5.76 -16.89
N LEU A 133 -21.11 6.51 -16.08
CA LEU A 133 -20.13 5.95 -15.16
C LEU A 133 -20.86 5.41 -13.92
N PRO A 134 -20.43 4.28 -13.34
CA PRO A 134 -20.87 3.84 -12.02
C PRO A 134 -20.71 4.96 -10.98
N LEU A 135 -21.59 4.98 -9.97
CA LEU A 135 -21.56 6.02 -8.94
C LEU A 135 -20.28 5.99 -8.12
N ASP A 136 -19.71 4.82 -7.95
CA ASP A 136 -18.52 4.50 -7.18
C ASP A 136 -17.24 4.39 -8.00
N ALA A 137 -17.29 4.68 -9.31
CA ALA A 137 -16.20 4.43 -10.27
C ALA A 137 -14.80 4.94 -9.86
N HIS A 138 -14.74 5.92 -8.96
CA HIS A 138 -13.47 6.53 -8.50
C HIS A 138 -13.29 6.45 -7.00
N THR A 139 -14.06 5.64 -6.30
CA THR A 139 -13.88 5.48 -4.86
C THR A 139 -12.74 4.50 -4.54
N ALA A 140 -12.11 4.66 -3.39
CA ALA A 140 -11.08 3.75 -2.90
C ALA A 140 -11.63 2.31 -2.79
N GLU A 141 -12.88 2.16 -2.37
CA GLU A 141 -13.56 0.86 -2.22
C GLU A 141 -13.70 0.13 -3.56
N ALA A 142 -14.08 0.85 -4.62
CA ALA A 142 -14.16 0.27 -5.96
C ALA A 142 -12.77 -0.14 -6.46
N HIS A 143 -11.75 0.67 -6.20
CA HIS A 143 -10.36 0.36 -6.59
C HIS A 143 -9.80 -0.86 -5.88
N VAL A 144 -10.13 -1.08 -4.59
CA VAL A 144 -9.81 -2.35 -3.90
C VAL A 144 -10.48 -3.51 -4.58
N GLY A 145 -11.78 -3.39 -4.94
CA GLY A 145 -12.53 -4.42 -5.65
C GLY A 145 -11.94 -4.78 -7.03
N HIS A 146 -11.25 -3.82 -7.65
CA HIS A 146 -10.53 -4.01 -8.91
C HIS A 146 -9.03 -4.35 -8.72
N GLY A 147 -8.58 -4.60 -7.51
CA GLY A 147 -7.21 -5.00 -7.24
C GLY A 147 -6.15 -3.92 -7.46
N LEU A 148 -6.55 -2.65 -7.56
CA LEU A 148 -5.65 -1.52 -7.83
C LEU A 148 -5.09 -0.86 -6.56
N LEU A 149 -5.51 -1.32 -5.40
CA LEU A 149 -5.21 -0.77 -4.09
C LEU A 149 -5.08 -1.90 -3.07
N ASP A 150 -4.10 -1.83 -2.19
CA ASP A 150 -3.86 -2.90 -1.22
C ASP A 150 -4.82 -2.88 -0.05
N ASN A 151 -5.17 -1.69 0.47
CA ASN A 151 -6.10 -1.60 1.59
C ASN A 151 -6.70 -0.19 1.73
N VAL A 152 -7.91 -0.14 2.32
CA VAL A 152 -8.55 1.10 2.77
C VAL A 152 -8.42 1.18 4.27
N VAL A 153 -7.90 2.29 4.78
CA VAL A 153 -7.55 2.48 6.19
C VAL A 153 -8.05 3.82 6.69
N ASP A 154 -8.83 3.81 7.78
CA ASP A 154 -9.27 5.04 8.44
C ASP A 154 -8.08 5.90 8.87
N ARG A 155 -8.25 7.22 8.77
CA ARG A 155 -7.19 8.21 9.10
C ARG A 155 -6.60 8.00 10.48
N GLU A 156 -7.43 7.66 11.46
CA GLU A 156 -7.01 7.42 12.85
C GLU A 156 -6.05 6.23 12.97
N ASN A 157 -6.22 5.23 12.11
CA ASN A 157 -5.45 3.99 12.10
C ASN A 157 -4.22 4.04 11.18
N LEU A 158 -4.11 5.05 10.31
CA LEU A 158 -3.02 5.15 9.33
C LEU A 158 -1.64 5.12 9.98
N ARG A 159 -1.45 5.84 11.08
CA ARG A 159 -0.16 5.87 11.79
C ARG A 159 0.29 4.49 12.24
N LEU A 160 -0.61 3.75 12.86
CA LEU A 160 -0.32 2.39 13.35
C LEU A 160 -0.06 1.45 12.17
N ARG A 161 -0.89 1.52 11.12
CA ARG A 161 -0.75 0.67 9.92
C ARG A 161 0.58 0.91 9.20
N ILE A 162 0.95 2.17 8.98
CA ILE A 162 2.22 2.52 8.33
C ILE A 162 3.40 2.10 9.20
N SER A 163 3.33 2.32 10.51
CA SER A 163 4.39 1.92 11.43
C SER A 163 4.64 0.41 11.38
N SER A 164 3.58 -0.40 11.43
CA SER A 164 3.69 -1.86 11.33
C SER A 164 4.22 -2.32 9.97
N LEU A 165 3.76 -1.70 8.87
CA LEU A 165 4.28 -2.00 7.53
C LEU A 165 5.78 -1.71 7.42
N LEU A 166 6.20 -0.53 7.87
CA LEU A 166 7.61 -0.16 7.82
C LEU A 166 8.47 -1.08 8.71
N GLU A 167 7.98 -1.46 9.88
CA GLU A 167 8.67 -2.39 10.75
C GLU A 167 8.88 -3.74 10.07
N ILE A 168 7.84 -4.31 9.46
CA ILE A 168 7.93 -5.57 8.73
C ILE A 168 8.90 -5.45 7.54
N LEU A 169 8.72 -4.42 6.70
CA LEU A 169 9.51 -4.24 5.48
C LEU A 169 10.99 -3.91 5.73
N THR A 170 11.34 -3.37 6.91
CA THR A 170 12.72 -3.04 7.25
C THR A 170 13.42 -4.07 8.12
N SER A 171 12.70 -5.03 8.68
CA SER A 171 13.25 -6.00 9.64
C SER A 171 14.36 -6.87 9.06
N HIS A 172 14.33 -7.17 7.77
CA HIS A 172 15.42 -7.91 7.11
C HIS A 172 16.79 -7.24 7.20
N LYS A 173 16.83 -5.92 7.40
CA LYS A 173 18.09 -5.16 7.54
C LYS A 173 18.67 -5.18 8.95
N HIS A 174 17.93 -5.68 9.96
CA HIS A 174 18.28 -5.54 11.37
C HIS A 174 18.67 -6.83 12.10
N GLY A 175 19.00 -7.89 11.38
CA GLY A 175 19.74 -8.99 11.98
C GLY A 175 18.93 -10.25 12.32
N LYS A 176 19.68 -11.34 12.47
CA LYS A 176 19.20 -12.68 12.76
C LYS A 176 18.51 -12.73 14.12
N SER A 177 17.22 -12.97 14.13
CA SER A 177 16.51 -13.38 15.34
C SER A 177 17.05 -14.74 15.81
N ASN A 178 17.53 -14.78 17.03
CA ASN A 178 18.07 -16.01 17.67
C ASN A 178 16.96 -16.80 18.35
N HIS A 179 15.80 -16.95 17.71
CA HIS A 179 14.74 -17.79 18.25
C HIS A 179 15.03 -19.27 17.97
N LYS A 180 15.54 -19.95 18.97
CA LYS A 180 15.52 -21.43 19.02
C LYS A 180 14.07 -21.84 19.27
N HIS A 181 13.28 -22.03 18.21
CA HIS A 181 12.02 -22.72 18.33
C HIS A 181 12.29 -24.20 18.64
N LEU A 182 12.05 -24.56 19.86
CA LEU A 182 11.86 -25.95 20.23
C LEU A 182 10.44 -26.35 19.76
N LEU A 183 10.32 -26.75 18.49
CA LEU A 183 9.19 -27.55 18.08
C LEU A 183 9.23 -28.82 18.96
N LYS A 184 8.30 -28.91 19.89
CA LYS A 184 8.03 -30.19 20.55
C LYS A 184 7.38 -31.10 19.50
N SER A 185 8.19 -31.72 18.66
CA SER A 185 7.75 -32.76 17.75
C SER A 185 7.55 -34.04 18.53
N GLY A 186 6.45 -34.15 19.24
CA GLY A 186 5.93 -35.45 19.67
C GLY A 186 4.97 -35.98 18.62
N PRO A 187 4.86 -37.28 18.40
CA PRO A 187 3.79 -37.82 17.59
C PRO A 187 2.46 -37.37 18.20
N VAL A 188 1.67 -36.62 17.45
CA VAL A 188 0.28 -36.34 17.81
C VAL A 188 -0.45 -37.68 17.59
N GLU A 189 -0.80 -38.37 18.68
CA GLU A 189 -1.70 -39.51 18.58
C GLU A 189 -3.06 -38.98 18.09
N CYS A 190 -3.32 -39.16 16.81
CA CYS A 190 -4.63 -38.90 16.25
C CYS A 190 -5.52 -40.11 16.56
N GLU A 191 -6.59 -39.90 17.31
CA GLU A 191 -7.65 -40.90 17.41
C GLU A 191 -8.13 -41.25 16.01
N ALA A 192 -8.29 -42.54 15.73
CA ALA A 192 -8.79 -43.02 14.46
C ALA A 192 -10.26 -42.56 14.30
N VAL A 193 -10.49 -41.59 13.45
CA VAL A 193 -11.83 -41.11 13.12
C VAL A 193 -12.36 -41.96 11.96
N GLU A 194 -13.66 -42.31 12.03
CA GLU A 194 -14.34 -43.02 10.95
C GLU A 194 -14.21 -42.24 9.65
N PRO A 195 -13.85 -42.89 8.51
CA PRO A 195 -13.55 -42.16 7.25
C PRO A 195 -14.63 -41.21 6.77
N TRP A 196 -15.90 -41.55 6.95
CA TRP A 196 -17.01 -40.67 6.56
C TRP A 196 -17.16 -39.46 7.48
N GLU A 197 -16.92 -39.60 8.76
CA GLU A 197 -16.89 -38.48 9.71
C GLU A 197 -15.76 -37.51 9.37
N ALA A 198 -14.59 -38.00 8.97
CA ALA A 198 -13.48 -37.18 8.52
C ALA A 198 -13.85 -36.38 7.26
N VAL A 199 -14.54 -36.99 6.30
CA VAL A 199 -15.04 -36.30 5.08
C VAL A 199 -16.07 -35.25 5.44
N THR A 200 -17.01 -35.56 6.34
CA THR A 200 -18.06 -34.64 6.78
C THR A 200 -17.46 -33.45 7.53
N ALA A 201 -16.50 -33.70 8.44
CA ALA A 201 -15.78 -32.66 9.15
C ALA A 201 -14.96 -31.78 8.20
N ALA A 202 -14.33 -32.38 7.19
CA ALA A 202 -13.56 -31.63 6.18
C ALA A 202 -14.43 -30.66 5.34
N ARG A 203 -15.72 -31.00 5.17
CA ARG A 203 -16.70 -30.19 4.41
C ARG A 203 -17.56 -29.28 5.26
N ASN A 204 -17.32 -29.23 6.56
CA ASN A 204 -18.10 -28.40 7.48
C ASN A 204 -17.86 -26.91 7.16
N SER A 205 -18.94 -26.16 7.01
CA SER A 205 -18.90 -24.69 6.76
C SER A 205 -18.32 -23.89 7.93
N GLU A 206 -18.32 -24.46 9.15
CA GLU A 206 -17.77 -23.84 10.36
C GLU A 206 -16.24 -24.01 10.49
N ARG A 207 -15.59 -24.65 9.51
CA ARG A 207 -14.12 -24.78 9.54
C ARG A 207 -13.45 -23.42 9.47
N PRO A 208 -12.35 -23.23 10.22
CA PRO A 208 -11.56 -22.02 10.13
C PRO A 208 -11.07 -21.77 8.69
N LEU A 209 -11.24 -20.55 8.22
CA LEU A 209 -10.72 -20.08 6.94
C LEU A 209 -9.22 -19.71 7.10
N ALA A 210 -8.51 -19.60 5.98
CA ALA A 210 -7.09 -19.23 5.94
C ALA A 210 -6.76 -17.99 6.77
N ILE A 211 -7.63 -16.97 6.73
CA ILE A 211 -7.49 -15.74 7.50
C ILE A 211 -7.42 -15.96 9.01
N ALA A 212 -8.16 -16.98 9.53
CA ALA A 212 -8.15 -17.29 10.95
C ALA A 212 -6.79 -17.88 11.37
N TYR A 213 -6.19 -18.71 10.51
CA TYR A 213 -4.85 -19.25 10.75
C TYR A 213 -3.79 -18.14 10.71
N PHE A 214 -3.81 -17.27 9.69
CA PHE A 214 -2.84 -16.18 9.60
C PHE A 214 -2.92 -15.23 10.80
N ARG A 215 -4.13 -14.87 11.24
CA ARG A 215 -4.31 -14.01 12.43
C ARG A 215 -3.90 -14.68 13.74
N SER A 216 -3.92 -16.01 13.81
CA SER A 216 -3.45 -16.73 15.01
C SER A 216 -1.96 -16.98 15.02
N MET A 217 -1.32 -17.04 13.85
CA MET A 217 0.11 -17.34 13.68
C MET A 217 0.98 -16.09 13.57
N MET A 218 0.41 -14.99 13.12
CA MET A 218 1.12 -13.74 12.82
C MET A 218 0.55 -12.57 13.62
N ASP A 219 1.42 -11.77 14.24
CA ASP A 219 1.05 -10.56 14.96
C ASP A 219 2.09 -9.45 14.73
N PRO A 220 1.71 -8.34 14.03
CA PRO A 220 0.46 -8.16 13.31
C PRO A 220 0.41 -8.93 11.98
N PHE A 221 -0.80 -9.23 11.49
CA PHE A 221 -1.03 -9.65 10.11
C PHE A 221 -1.69 -8.51 9.33
N ILE A 222 -1.09 -8.11 8.23
CA ILE A 222 -1.56 -7.04 7.35
C ILE A 222 -1.90 -7.65 6.00
N GLU A 223 -3.20 -7.78 5.72
CA GLU A 223 -3.69 -8.25 4.43
C GLU A 223 -3.39 -7.21 3.35
N LEU A 224 -2.81 -7.66 2.24
CA LEU A 224 -2.62 -6.90 1.00
C LEU A 224 -3.49 -7.52 -0.09
N ARG A 225 -4.17 -6.68 -0.86
CA ARG A 225 -5.15 -7.11 -1.85
C ARG A 225 -4.74 -6.71 -3.25
N GLY A 226 -5.29 -7.47 -4.21
CA GLY A 226 -5.20 -7.13 -5.62
C GLY A 226 -3.88 -7.44 -6.30
N ASP A 227 -3.95 -7.54 -7.61
CA ASP A 227 -2.83 -7.82 -8.49
C ASP A 227 -2.21 -6.55 -9.12
N ARG A 228 -2.73 -5.36 -8.78
CA ARG A 228 -2.37 -4.06 -9.35
C ARG A 228 -2.63 -3.95 -10.86
N LEU A 229 -3.30 -4.91 -11.46
CA LEU A 229 -3.56 -4.94 -12.90
C LEU A 229 -5.05 -4.87 -13.20
N ASN A 230 -5.88 -5.72 -12.60
CA ASN A 230 -7.27 -5.83 -12.99
C ASN A 230 -8.23 -6.33 -11.90
N SER A 231 -7.80 -7.18 -10.97
CA SER A 231 -8.74 -7.82 -10.04
C SER A 231 -8.15 -8.22 -8.70
N ASP A 232 -9.06 -8.52 -7.78
CA ASP A 232 -8.79 -9.15 -6.51
C ASP A 232 -9.57 -10.47 -6.45
N ASP A 233 -8.92 -11.58 -6.16
CA ASP A 233 -9.58 -12.87 -6.00
C ASP A 233 -9.70 -13.21 -4.51
N ARG A 234 -10.92 -13.20 -4.01
CA ARG A 234 -11.23 -13.48 -2.61
C ARG A 234 -10.93 -14.90 -2.15
N SER A 235 -10.60 -15.81 -3.06
CA SER A 235 -10.17 -17.17 -2.73
C SER A 235 -8.73 -17.24 -2.25
N ILE A 236 -7.93 -16.20 -2.53
CA ILE A 236 -6.54 -16.08 -2.11
C ILE A 236 -6.42 -14.95 -1.08
N ILE A 237 -5.75 -15.23 0.02
CA ILE A 237 -5.40 -14.25 1.04
C ILE A 237 -3.89 -14.14 1.07
N ALA A 238 -3.38 -12.94 0.82
CA ALA A 238 -1.96 -12.61 0.89
C ALA A 238 -1.74 -11.44 1.86
N GLY A 239 -0.56 -11.34 2.41
CA GLY A 239 -0.27 -10.25 3.33
C GLY A 239 1.11 -10.35 3.95
N LEU A 240 1.40 -9.38 4.80
CA LEU A 240 2.66 -9.26 5.52
C LEU A 240 2.41 -9.42 7.02
N GLY A 241 3.36 -10.01 7.73
CA GLY A 241 3.26 -10.11 9.17
C GLY A 241 4.55 -10.57 9.84
N PHE A 242 4.50 -10.66 11.15
CA PHE A 242 5.55 -11.33 11.91
C PHE A 242 5.06 -12.69 12.40
N MET A 243 5.86 -13.72 12.17
CA MET A 243 5.70 -15.01 12.79
C MET A 243 6.93 -15.26 13.65
N ASP A 244 6.74 -15.36 14.98
CA ASP A 244 7.84 -15.51 15.94
C ASP A 244 8.94 -14.44 15.81
N GLY A 245 8.54 -13.19 15.53
CA GLY A 245 9.47 -12.08 15.35
C GLY A 245 10.23 -12.08 14.02
N GLN A 246 9.92 -13.01 13.10
CA GLN A 246 10.46 -13.03 11.74
C GLN A 246 9.45 -12.41 10.78
N PRO A 247 9.87 -11.49 9.89
CA PRO A 247 8.99 -10.95 8.86
C PRO A 247 8.69 -12.02 7.82
N MET A 248 7.42 -12.15 7.49
CA MET A 248 6.87 -13.12 6.52
C MET A 248 5.97 -12.40 5.51
N ALA A 249 5.91 -12.95 4.28
CA ALA A 249 5.03 -12.54 3.23
C ALA A 249 4.24 -13.74 2.67
#